data_a6a69b9db302494437bae3ddf8f6d00b
#
_entry.id   a6a69b9db302494437bae3ddf8f6d00b
#
_cell.length_a   1.000
_cell.length_b   1.000
_cell.length_c   1.000
_cell.angle_alpha   90.00
_cell.angle_beta   90.00
_cell.angle_gamma   90.00
#
_symmetry.space_group_name_H-M   'P 1'
#
loop_
_entity.id
_entity.type
_entity.pdbx_description
1 polymer ?
#
loop_
_entity_poly.entity_id
_entity_poly.type
_entity_poly.pdbx_seq_one_letter_code
_entity_poly.pdbx_strand_id
1 'polypeptide(L)'
;AMGDLINAQTEIQHNQALSQMNGSLNKLYLSWRKSLIELVAYLEADIDFADEDIPENVLKNINSKIEKLLGEMNEHLKQRNQGEILRDGYKVAIIGSPNVGKSSLINSLANRDVAIVSDREGTTRDAIEVRLNIAGFPVILTDTAGLRDTEDEIEKKGIEITQSKIKEANLVLELFDDPNDVELHQDRLTVLNKCDLHNNYKKEGCINISVSNGSGIDNLINKIAEHVSSKFISYTDTIPTKTRYILGVQNSIQSLLSAKSIDLKVNSELMVEELRLAIQEIGKITGHVDVEEYLEVIFKDFCIGK
;
A
#
# COMPACT_ATOMS: atom_id res chain seq x y z
N ALA A 1 0.22 15.41 -0.53
CA ALA A 1 0.94 15.64 0.73
C ALA A 1 0.19 16.56 1.68
N MET A 2 -0.16 17.85 1.31
CA MET A 2 -0.86 18.75 2.24
C MET A 2 -2.24 18.20 2.66
N GLY A 3 -3.04 17.72 1.71
CA GLY A 3 -4.32 17.06 2.04
C GLY A 3 -4.15 15.80 2.90
N ASP A 4 -3.07 15.06 2.70
CA ASP A 4 -2.78 13.85 3.50
C ASP A 4 -2.39 14.25 4.93
N LEU A 5 -1.68 15.38 5.10
CA LEU A 5 -1.33 15.92 6.42
C LEU A 5 -2.56 16.39 7.20
N ILE A 6 -3.47 17.12 6.53
CA ILE A 6 -4.72 17.60 7.15
C ILE A 6 -5.64 16.43 7.54
N ASN A 7 -5.62 15.34 6.78
CA ASN A 7 -6.46 14.16 7.03
C ASN A 7 -5.74 13.08 7.88
N ALA A 8 -4.52 13.31 8.32
CA ALA A 8 -3.77 12.38 9.15
C ALA A 8 -4.47 12.21 10.51
N GLN A 9 -4.83 10.98 10.84
CA GLN A 9 -5.52 10.59 12.07
C GLN A 9 -4.61 9.86 13.06
N THR A 10 -3.41 9.47 12.60
CA THR A 10 -2.41 8.78 13.41
C THR A 10 -1.04 9.41 13.22
N GLU A 11 -0.14 9.20 14.19
CA GLU A 11 1.21 9.72 14.16
C GLU A 11 2.00 9.21 12.93
N ILE A 12 1.82 7.94 12.57
CA ILE A 12 2.48 7.35 11.40
C ILE A 12 2.01 8.02 10.11
N GLN A 13 0.70 8.28 9.95
CA GLN A 13 0.16 9.03 8.81
C GLN A 13 0.73 10.45 8.75
N HIS A 14 0.79 11.13 9.90
CA HIS A 14 1.33 12.48 10.00
C HIS A 14 2.82 12.53 9.57
N ASN A 15 3.64 11.63 10.10
CA ASN A 15 5.06 11.56 9.79
C ASN A 15 5.29 11.22 8.30
N GLN A 16 4.50 10.31 7.74
CA GLN A 16 4.54 9.98 6.31
C GLN A 16 4.17 11.18 5.43
N ALA A 17 3.12 11.91 5.78
CA ALA A 17 2.71 13.11 5.05
C ALA A 17 3.79 14.21 5.11
N LEU A 18 4.42 14.43 6.25
CA LEU A 18 5.55 15.37 6.41
C LEU A 18 6.76 14.95 5.57
N SER A 19 7.12 13.67 5.59
CA SER A 19 8.23 13.15 4.77
C SER A 19 7.97 13.37 3.28
N GLN A 20 6.75 13.12 2.80
CA GLN A 20 6.36 13.41 1.42
C GLN A 20 6.37 14.91 1.10
N MET A 21 5.98 15.78 2.03
CA MET A 21 6.10 17.23 1.86
C MET A 21 7.55 17.69 1.76
N ASN A 22 8.46 17.07 2.50
CA ASN A 22 9.90 17.29 2.44
C ASN A 22 10.55 16.72 1.17
N GLY A 23 9.76 16.10 0.29
CA GLY A 23 10.17 15.66 -1.04
C GLY A 23 10.94 14.34 -1.07
N SER A 24 10.84 13.47 -0.06
CA SER A 24 11.52 12.16 -0.04
C SER A 24 11.21 11.31 -1.27
N LEU A 25 9.91 11.16 -1.62
CA LEU A 25 9.49 10.48 -2.85
C LEU A 25 9.97 11.19 -4.12
N ASN A 26 9.90 12.51 -4.16
CA ASN A 26 10.35 13.28 -5.31
C ASN A 26 11.86 13.10 -5.56
N LYS A 27 12.68 13.11 -4.51
CA LYS A 27 14.13 12.85 -4.61
C LYS A 27 14.40 11.44 -5.18
N LEU A 28 13.66 10.42 -4.74
CA LEU A 28 13.78 9.06 -5.27
C LEU A 28 13.45 9.02 -6.77
N TYR A 29 12.32 9.56 -7.18
CA TYR A 29 11.90 9.56 -8.58
C TYR A 29 12.83 10.39 -9.48
N LEU A 30 13.32 11.52 -8.99
CA LEU A 30 14.32 12.34 -9.70
C LEU A 30 15.65 11.60 -9.86
N SER A 31 16.06 10.77 -8.87
CA SER A 31 17.27 9.97 -9.00
C SER A 31 17.15 8.90 -10.09
N TRP A 32 15.99 8.22 -10.18
CA TRP A 32 15.71 7.28 -11.26
C TRP A 32 15.65 7.96 -12.62
N ARG A 33 14.96 9.12 -12.70
CA ARG A 33 14.88 9.91 -13.91
C ARG A 33 16.28 10.29 -14.40
N LYS A 34 17.14 10.77 -13.50
CA LYS A 34 18.54 11.10 -13.81
C LYS A 34 19.29 9.90 -14.37
N SER A 35 19.19 8.74 -13.74
CA SER A 35 19.86 7.52 -14.21
C SER A 35 19.36 7.07 -15.58
N LEU A 36 18.05 7.24 -15.87
CA LEU A 36 17.47 6.97 -17.20
C LEU A 36 17.99 7.96 -18.25
N ILE A 37 18.07 9.24 -17.92
CA ILE A 37 18.63 10.28 -18.81
C ILE A 37 20.10 9.97 -19.16
N GLU A 38 20.90 9.59 -18.17
CA GLU A 38 22.30 9.19 -18.40
C GLU A 38 22.38 7.98 -19.36
N LEU A 39 21.48 6.99 -19.22
CA LEU A 39 21.44 5.85 -20.15
C LEU A 39 21.12 6.27 -21.58
N VAL A 40 20.13 7.15 -21.77
CA VAL A 40 19.77 7.68 -23.08
C VAL A 40 20.94 8.47 -23.69
N ALA A 41 21.55 9.36 -22.90
CA ALA A 41 22.68 10.18 -23.37
C ALA A 41 23.86 9.32 -23.84
N TYR A 42 24.19 8.24 -23.14
CA TYR A 42 25.24 7.30 -23.55
C TYR A 42 24.90 6.57 -24.86
N LEU A 43 23.64 6.15 -25.03
CA LEU A 43 23.19 5.46 -26.24
C LEU A 43 23.14 6.39 -27.45
N GLU A 44 22.65 7.62 -27.27
CA GLU A 44 22.64 8.63 -28.33
C GLU A 44 24.06 8.99 -28.77
N ALA A 45 24.98 9.12 -27.83
CA ALA A 45 26.38 9.37 -28.16
C ALA A 45 26.99 8.18 -28.97
N ASP A 46 26.64 6.92 -28.65
CA ASP A 46 27.08 5.74 -29.39
C ASP A 46 26.50 5.70 -30.82
N ILE A 47 25.27 6.16 -31.00
CA ILE A 47 24.61 6.24 -32.31
C ILE A 47 25.19 7.36 -33.16
N ASP A 48 25.36 8.56 -32.57
CA ASP A 48 25.76 9.77 -33.30
C ASP A 48 27.28 9.78 -33.63
N PHE A 49 28.09 9.15 -32.79
CA PHE A 49 29.55 9.09 -32.90
C PHE A 49 30.08 7.67 -33.15
N ALA A 50 29.39 6.89 -34.01
CA ALA A 50 29.72 5.50 -34.32
C ALA A 50 31.16 5.32 -34.86
N ASP A 51 31.78 6.36 -35.41
CA ASP A 51 33.15 6.38 -35.92
C ASP A 51 34.21 6.68 -34.84
N GLU A 52 33.79 7.10 -33.61
CA GLU A 52 34.70 7.32 -32.50
C GLU A 52 34.69 6.11 -31.55
N ASP A 53 35.90 5.69 -31.11
CA ASP A 53 36.07 4.57 -30.16
C ASP A 53 35.43 4.90 -28.81
N ILE A 54 34.09 4.75 -28.67
CA ILE A 54 33.44 4.80 -27.36
C ILE A 54 33.91 3.59 -26.53
N PRO A 55 34.37 3.78 -25.31
CA PRO A 55 34.89 2.66 -24.51
C PRO A 55 33.84 1.56 -24.38
N GLU A 56 34.16 0.34 -24.83
CA GLU A 56 33.26 -0.85 -24.76
C GLU A 56 32.67 -1.07 -23.33
N ASN A 57 33.34 -0.56 -22.29
CA ASN A 57 32.88 -0.64 -20.92
C ASN A 57 31.57 0.14 -20.66
N VAL A 58 31.27 1.17 -21.45
CA VAL A 58 30.06 1.98 -21.31
C VAL A 58 28.84 1.19 -21.77
N LEU A 59 28.93 0.55 -22.93
CA LEU A 59 27.86 -0.26 -23.50
C LEU A 59 27.61 -1.57 -22.70
N LYS A 60 28.68 -2.20 -22.21
CA LYS A 60 28.57 -3.42 -21.37
C LYS A 60 27.83 -3.17 -20.06
N ASN A 61 27.81 -1.94 -19.55
CA ASN A 61 27.16 -1.59 -18.30
C ASN A 61 25.68 -1.19 -18.44
N ILE A 62 25.16 -0.95 -19.66
CA ILE A 62 23.78 -0.47 -19.87
C ILE A 62 22.76 -1.48 -19.32
N ASN A 63 22.86 -2.74 -19.69
CA ASN A 63 21.94 -3.78 -19.20
C ASN A 63 22.01 -3.93 -17.68
N SER A 64 23.20 -3.85 -17.10
CA SER A 64 23.36 -3.88 -15.64
C SER A 64 22.70 -2.69 -14.94
N LYS A 65 22.80 -1.48 -15.52
CA LYS A 65 22.12 -0.28 -15.00
C LYS A 65 20.60 -0.39 -15.12
N ILE A 66 20.09 -0.92 -16.25
CA ILE A 66 18.66 -1.21 -16.44
C ILE A 66 18.18 -2.23 -15.39
N GLU A 67 18.92 -3.31 -15.18
CA GLU A 67 18.57 -4.31 -14.17
C GLU A 67 18.53 -3.74 -12.75
N LYS A 68 19.48 -2.87 -12.41
CA LYS A 68 19.51 -2.19 -11.12
C LYS A 68 18.26 -1.31 -10.93
N LEU A 69 17.90 -0.50 -11.93
CA LEU A 69 16.70 0.34 -11.90
C LEU A 69 15.43 -0.49 -11.78
N LEU A 70 15.32 -1.57 -12.56
CA LEU A 70 14.20 -2.52 -12.48
C LEU A 70 14.09 -3.11 -11.06
N GLY A 71 15.21 -3.48 -10.45
CA GLY A 71 15.26 -3.98 -9.09
C GLY A 71 14.74 -2.97 -8.06
N GLU A 72 15.25 -1.73 -8.11
CA GLU A 72 14.86 -0.65 -7.21
C GLU A 72 13.37 -0.28 -7.36
N MET A 73 12.88 -0.14 -8.60
CA MET A 73 11.48 0.20 -8.89
C MET A 73 10.52 -0.93 -8.46
N ASN A 74 10.89 -2.19 -8.70
CA ASN A 74 10.07 -3.32 -8.27
C ASN A 74 10.00 -3.42 -6.74
N GLU A 75 11.12 -3.20 -6.04
CA GLU A 75 11.13 -3.20 -4.58
C GLU A 75 10.26 -2.07 -4.00
N HIS A 76 10.31 -0.89 -4.61
CA HIS A 76 9.45 0.21 -4.27
C HIS A 76 7.95 -0.11 -4.47
N LEU A 77 7.59 -0.79 -5.56
CA LEU A 77 6.20 -1.22 -5.82
C LEU A 77 5.68 -2.27 -4.83
N LYS A 78 6.54 -3.07 -4.22
CA LYS A 78 6.12 -4.02 -3.16
C LYS A 78 5.53 -3.29 -1.95
N GLN A 79 5.91 -2.04 -1.73
CA GLN A 79 5.41 -1.22 -0.61
C GLN A 79 4.04 -0.60 -0.89
N ARG A 80 3.43 -0.79 -2.08
CA ARG A 80 2.14 -0.19 -2.46
C ARG A 80 1.02 -0.51 -1.46
N ASN A 81 0.95 -1.76 -0.98
CA ASN A 81 -0.08 -2.18 -0.03
C ASN A 81 0.06 -1.44 1.31
N GLN A 82 1.29 -1.16 1.74
CA GLN A 82 1.56 -0.34 2.93
C GLN A 82 1.07 1.10 2.73
N GLY A 83 1.29 1.67 1.53
CA GLY A 83 0.80 2.99 1.16
C GLY A 83 -0.73 3.08 1.15
N GLU A 84 -1.41 2.06 0.66
CA GLU A 84 -2.87 1.95 0.70
C GLU A 84 -3.40 1.89 2.14
N ILE A 85 -2.78 1.05 2.99
CA ILE A 85 -3.15 0.96 4.42
C ILE A 85 -2.95 2.30 5.13
N LEU A 86 -1.84 3.00 4.87
CA LEU A 86 -1.60 4.30 5.49
C LEU A 86 -2.61 5.36 5.05
N ARG A 87 -3.02 5.34 3.78
CA ARG A 87 -3.97 6.32 3.24
C ARG A 87 -5.41 5.99 3.61
N ASP A 88 -5.83 4.75 3.40
CA ASP A 88 -7.23 4.34 3.45
C ASP A 88 -7.60 3.67 4.77
N GLY A 89 -6.62 3.22 5.55
CA GLY A 89 -6.76 2.47 6.78
C GLY A 89 -6.67 0.95 6.58
N TYR A 90 -6.25 0.24 7.64
CA TYR A 90 -6.22 -1.22 7.70
C TYR A 90 -7.64 -1.74 7.95
N LYS A 91 -8.24 -2.34 6.94
CA LYS A 91 -9.64 -2.78 6.98
C LYS A 91 -9.78 -4.10 7.71
N VAL A 92 -10.61 -4.12 8.74
CA VAL A 92 -10.93 -5.32 9.54
C VAL A 92 -12.42 -5.58 9.43
N ALA A 93 -12.82 -6.69 8.81
CA ALA A 93 -14.21 -7.14 8.74
C ALA A 93 -14.53 -8.04 9.94
N ILE A 94 -15.66 -7.79 10.59
CA ILE A 94 -16.16 -8.59 11.70
C ILE A 94 -17.33 -9.44 11.19
N ILE A 95 -17.17 -10.76 11.27
CA ILE A 95 -18.18 -11.75 10.86
C ILE A 95 -18.59 -12.65 12.04
N GLY A 96 -19.67 -13.37 11.92
CA GLY A 96 -20.18 -14.31 12.91
C GLY A 96 -21.71 -14.32 12.95
N SER A 97 -22.28 -15.28 13.66
CA SER A 97 -23.71 -15.50 13.78
C SER A 97 -24.47 -14.26 14.32
N PRO A 98 -25.79 -14.15 14.11
CA PRO A 98 -26.60 -13.13 14.79
C PRO A 98 -26.43 -13.22 16.32
N ASN A 99 -26.46 -12.09 17.01
CA ASN A 99 -26.37 -11.97 18.48
C ASN A 99 -25.08 -12.48 19.13
N VAL A 100 -24.05 -12.84 18.36
CA VAL A 100 -22.72 -13.23 18.90
C VAL A 100 -21.97 -12.07 19.55
N GLY A 101 -22.43 -10.82 19.34
CA GLY A 101 -21.88 -9.62 19.98
C GLY A 101 -21.01 -8.74 19.08
N LYS A 102 -21.14 -8.82 17.74
CA LYS A 102 -20.36 -8.02 16.78
C LYS A 102 -20.49 -6.52 17.03
N SER A 103 -21.72 -6.00 17.00
CA SER A 103 -21.96 -4.55 17.23
C SER A 103 -21.59 -4.12 18.66
N SER A 104 -21.76 -5.01 19.66
CA SER A 104 -21.31 -4.74 21.03
C SER A 104 -19.79 -4.64 21.11
N LEU A 105 -19.06 -5.48 20.38
CA LEU A 105 -17.60 -5.41 20.30
C LEU A 105 -17.13 -4.10 19.65
N ILE A 106 -17.75 -3.73 18.52
CA ILE A 106 -17.45 -2.46 17.85
C ILE A 106 -17.68 -1.28 18.78
N ASN A 107 -18.82 -1.22 19.45
CA ASN A 107 -19.15 -0.17 20.41
C ASN A 107 -18.19 -0.16 21.61
N SER A 108 -17.79 -1.31 22.10
CA SER A 108 -16.79 -1.41 23.18
C SER A 108 -15.43 -0.85 22.76
N LEU A 109 -15.00 -1.13 21.52
CA LEU A 109 -13.75 -0.61 20.96
C LEU A 109 -13.84 0.89 20.63
N ALA A 110 -15.00 1.35 20.16
CA ALA A 110 -15.26 2.77 19.89
C ALA A 110 -15.24 3.65 21.14
N ASN A 111 -15.55 3.09 22.32
CA ASN A 111 -15.55 3.80 23.58
C ASN A 111 -14.20 3.78 24.30
N ARG A 112 -13.14 3.24 23.69
CA ARG A 112 -11.79 3.20 24.27
C ARG A 112 -10.92 4.33 23.74
N ASP A 113 -9.83 4.62 24.41
CA ASP A 113 -8.85 5.66 24.04
C ASP A 113 -8.22 5.45 22.63
N VAL A 114 -8.35 4.25 22.08
CA VAL A 114 -7.90 3.92 20.71
C VAL A 114 -8.86 4.44 19.63
N ALA A 115 -10.07 4.90 19.97
CA ALA A 115 -11.02 5.40 18.98
C ALA A 115 -10.60 6.76 18.42
N ILE A 116 -10.68 6.91 17.12
CA ILE A 116 -10.45 8.17 16.43
C ILE A 116 -11.79 8.89 16.32
N VAL A 117 -11.93 9.99 17.04
CA VAL A 117 -13.13 10.83 16.95
C VAL A 117 -13.10 11.61 15.64
N SER A 118 -14.06 11.36 14.77
CA SER A 118 -14.21 12.10 13.51
C SER A 118 -15.29 13.17 13.66
N ASP A 119 -14.93 14.44 13.46
CA ASP A 119 -15.89 15.57 13.45
C ASP A 119 -16.79 15.58 12.17
N ARG A 120 -16.71 14.59 11.32
CA ARG A 120 -17.57 14.48 10.14
C ARG A 120 -18.89 13.79 10.51
N GLU A 121 -19.87 14.60 10.91
CA GLU A 121 -21.28 14.19 10.89
C GLU A 121 -21.70 13.92 9.44
N GLY A 122 -22.23 12.72 9.13
CA GLY A 122 -22.95 12.53 7.88
C GLY A 122 -22.82 11.21 7.11
N THR A 123 -22.23 10.14 7.70
CA THR A 123 -22.12 8.84 6.99
C THR A 123 -22.88 7.69 7.68
N THR A 124 -23.92 7.99 8.42
CA THR A 124 -24.68 7.05 9.27
C THR A 124 -25.73 6.21 8.52
N ARG A 125 -25.69 6.10 7.19
CA ARG A 125 -26.64 5.25 6.44
C ARG A 125 -26.05 3.96 5.85
N ASP A 126 -24.73 3.86 5.79
CA ASP A 126 -24.06 2.66 5.26
C ASP A 126 -23.12 2.13 6.34
N ALA A 127 -23.25 0.87 6.74
CA ALA A 127 -22.42 0.07 7.65
C ALA A 127 -21.70 0.86 8.78
N ILE A 128 -21.85 0.45 10.02
CA ILE A 128 -21.15 1.05 11.17
C ILE A 128 -19.63 0.84 10.95
N GLU A 129 -18.93 1.88 10.52
CA GLU A 129 -17.49 1.92 10.43
C GLU A 129 -16.93 2.66 11.66
N VAL A 130 -16.05 2.00 12.39
CA VAL A 130 -15.33 2.62 13.51
C VAL A 130 -13.85 2.70 13.17
N ARG A 131 -13.28 3.90 13.30
CA ARG A 131 -11.86 4.16 13.09
C ARG A 131 -11.11 4.13 14.40
N LEU A 132 -10.02 3.37 14.44
CA LEU A 132 -9.18 3.17 15.62
C LEU A 132 -7.73 3.50 15.28
N ASN A 133 -7.02 4.01 16.28
CA ASN A 133 -5.57 4.11 16.26
C ASN A 133 -4.99 2.89 17.00
N ILE A 134 -4.54 1.88 16.29
CA ILE A 134 -3.94 0.69 16.88
C ILE A 134 -2.46 0.66 16.57
N ALA A 135 -1.61 0.75 17.57
CA ALA A 135 -0.16 0.82 17.45
C ALA A 135 0.34 1.92 16.48
N GLY A 136 -0.36 3.05 16.39
CA GLY A 136 -0.04 4.16 15.49
C GLY A 136 -0.62 4.02 14.09
N PHE A 137 -1.24 2.89 13.74
CA PHE A 137 -1.84 2.65 12.43
C PHE A 137 -3.34 2.95 12.42
N PRO A 138 -3.87 3.51 11.31
CA PRO A 138 -5.31 3.68 11.14
C PRO A 138 -5.97 2.34 10.86
N VAL A 139 -6.82 1.86 11.75
CA VAL A 139 -7.59 0.62 11.61
C VAL A 139 -9.06 0.96 11.46
N ILE A 140 -9.73 0.36 10.48
CA ILE A 140 -11.16 0.55 10.22
C ILE A 140 -11.87 -0.77 10.50
N LEU A 141 -12.70 -0.78 11.54
CA LEU A 141 -13.59 -1.90 11.82
C LEU A 141 -14.91 -1.70 11.08
N THR A 142 -15.37 -2.74 10.39
CA THR A 142 -16.63 -2.73 9.67
C THR A 142 -17.53 -3.86 10.16
N ASP A 143 -18.76 -3.52 10.62
CA ASP A 143 -19.79 -4.51 10.92
C ASP A 143 -20.41 -5.01 9.62
N THR A 144 -20.33 -6.31 9.38
CA THR A 144 -20.96 -6.93 8.22
C THR A 144 -22.46 -7.23 8.45
N ALA A 145 -22.96 -7.12 9.68
CA ALA A 145 -24.35 -7.42 10.06
C ALA A 145 -25.29 -6.20 10.09
N GLY A 146 -24.75 -4.98 10.13
CA GLY A 146 -25.52 -3.72 10.24
C GLY A 146 -26.45 -3.40 9.06
N LEU A 147 -26.52 -4.26 8.04
CA LEU A 147 -27.38 -4.11 6.85
C LEU A 147 -28.63 -4.99 6.88
N ARG A 148 -28.98 -5.54 8.02
CA ARG A 148 -30.17 -6.38 8.19
C ARG A 148 -31.33 -5.58 8.79
N ASP A 149 -31.98 -4.75 7.99
CA ASP A 149 -33.38 -4.40 8.23
C ASP A 149 -34.12 -4.44 6.91
N THR A 150 -34.80 -5.56 6.68
CA THR A 150 -36.04 -5.80 5.96
C THR A 150 -36.05 -7.10 5.13
N GLU A 151 -37.25 -7.71 5.10
CA GLU A 151 -37.54 -9.09 4.72
C GLU A 151 -37.30 -9.44 3.22
N ASP A 152 -36.96 -10.72 3.00
CA ASP A 152 -37.11 -11.59 1.80
C ASP A 152 -36.29 -11.37 0.50
N GLU A 153 -35.94 -10.20 0.02
CA GLU A 153 -35.04 -10.05 -1.14
C GLU A 153 -33.60 -9.64 -0.76
N ILE A 154 -33.40 -9.30 0.50
CA ILE A 154 -32.19 -8.68 1.05
C ILE A 154 -31.21 -9.72 1.57
N GLU A 155 -31.66 -10.93 1.85
CA GLU A 155 -30.76 -11.98 2.38
C GLU A 155 -29.65 -12.34 1.37
N LYS A 156 -29.98 -12.44 0.07
CA LYS A 156 -28.98 -12.66 -0.99
C LYS A 156 -28.06 -11.47 -1.18
N LYS A 157 -28.60 -10.24 -1.19
CA LYS A 157 -27.79 -9.02 -1.27
C LYS A 157 -26.90 -8.85 -0.03
N GLY A 158 -27.40 -9.17 1.16
CA GLY A 158 -26.62 -9.14 2.40
C GLY A 158 -25.42 -10.09 2.38
N ILE A 159 -25.57 -11.29 1.81
CA ILE A 159 -24.50 -12.27 1.63
C ILE A 159 -23.45 -11.75 0.62
N GLU A 160 -23.89 -11.18 -0.51
CA GLU A 160 -22.98 -10.61 -1.52
C GLU A 160 -22.18 -9.44 -0.96
N ILE A 161 -22.80 -8.53 -0.21
CA ILE A 161 -22.15 -7.40 0.44
C ILE A 161 -21.15 -7.88 1.50
N THR A 162 -21.54 -8.86 2.30
CA THR A 162 -20.65 -9.48 3.29
C THR A 162 -19.43 -10.11 2.62
N GLN A 163 -19.63 -10.85 1.52
CA GLN A 163 -18.54 -11.44 0.75
C GLN A 163 -17.63 -10.40 0.11
N SER A 164 -18.19 -9.28 -0.39
CA SER A 164 -17.39 -8.17 -0.92
C SER A 164 -16.51 -7.57 0.16
N LYS A 165 -17.08 -7.29 1.34
CA LYS A 165 -16.34 -6.73 2.48
C LYS A 165 -15.25 -7.67 3.01
N ILE A 166 -15.51 -8.97 3.04
CA ILE A 166 -14.48 -9.97 3.39
C ILE A 166 -13.34 -9.95 2.37
N LYS A 167 -13.64 -9.84 1.08
CA LYS A 167 -12.62 -9.76 0.02
C LYS A 167 -11.79 -8.49 0.07
N GLU A 168 -12.39 -7.38 0.51
CA GLU A 168 -11.73 -6.09 0.64
C GLU A 168 -10.97 -5.93 1.97
N ALA A 169 -11.25 -6.79 2.95
CA ALA A 169 -10.63 -6.73 4.26
C ALA A 169 -9.18 -7.20 4.23
N ASN A 170 -8.34 -6.51 5.00
CA ASN A 170 -6.96 -6.92 5.26
C ASN A 170 -6.88 -8.01 6.34
N LEU A 171 -7.91 -8.06 7.21
CA LEU A 171 -8.05 -9.04 8.28
C LEU A 171 -9.53 -9.32 8.51
N VAL A 172 -9.87 -10.57 8.78
CA VAL A 172 -11.21 -11.00 9.17
C VAL A 172 -11.18 -11.44 10.62
N LEU A 173 -12.09 -10.90 11.44
CA LEU A 173 -12.38 -11.37 12.80
C LEU A 173 -13.65 -12.19 12.75
N GLU A 174 -13.55 -13.47 13.07
CA GLU A 174 -14.69 -14.38 13.12
C GLU A 174 -15.09 -14.63 14.57
N LEU A 175 -16.30 -14.15 14.94
CA LEU A 175 -16.82 -14.22 16.29
C LEU A 175 -17.73 -15.42 16.49
N PHE A 176 -17.49 -16.11 17.60
CA PHE A 176 -18.32 -17.19 18.14
C PHE A 176 -18.74 -16.87 19.58
N ASP A 177 -19.85 -17.40 20.05
CA ASP A 177 -20.29 -17.31 21.45
C ASP A 177 -20.50 -18.69 22.12
N ASP A 178 -20.44 -19.78 21.35
CA ASP A 178 -20.38 -21.15 21.88
C ASP A 178 -19.01 -21.76 21.55
N PRO A 179 -18.28 -22.28 22.55
CA PRO A 179 -17.01 -22.99 22.34
C PRO A 179 -17.08 -24.21 21.42
N ASN A 180 -18.25 -24.82 21.30
CA ASN A 180 -18.45 -26.01 20.46
C ASN A 180 -18.55 -25.66 18.97
N ASP A 181 -19.00 -24.43 18.64
CA ASP A 181 -19.17 -23.96 17.29
C ASP A 181 -17.87 -23.35 16.71
N VAL A 182 -16.82 -23.21 17.54
CA VAL A 182 -15.58 -22.59 17.12
C VAL A 182 -14.86 -23.42 16.07
N GLU A 183 -14.70 -22.87 14.89
CA GLU A 183 -13.86 -23.34 13.81
C GLU A 183 -12.60 -22.49 13.71
N LEU A 184 -11.43 -23.13 13.56
CA LEU A 184 -10.16 -22.44 13.43
C LEU A 184 -9.77 -22.35 11.95
N HIS A 185 -9.61 -21.14 11.46
CA HIS A 185 -9.15 -20.84 10.11
C HIS A 185 -7.79 -20.16 10.12
N GLN A 186 -6.90 -20.49 9.19
CA GLN A 186 -5.55 -19.93 9.14
C GLN A 186 -5.53 -18.47 8.62
N ASP A 187 -6.56 -18.07 7.88
CA ASP A 187 -6.69 -16.76 7.23
C ASP A 187 -7.50 -15.75 8.04
N ARG A 188 -7.95 -16.13 9.25
CA ARG A 188 -8.82 -15.30 10.11
C ARG A 188 -8.35 -15.32 11.55
N LEU A 189 -8.67 -14.28 12.30
CA LEU A 189 -8.58 -14.30 13.75
C LEU A 189 -9.90 -14.80 14.34
N THR A 190 -9.85 -15.97 14.94
CA THR A 190 -11.00 -16.57 15.62
C THR A 190 -11.13 -16.01 17.03
N VAL A 191 -12.31 -15.50 17.35
CA VAL A 191 -12.62 -14.84 18.63
C VAL A 191 -13.81 -15.51 19.28
N LEU A 192 -13.65 -16.02 20.51
CA LEU A 192 -14.73 -16.54 21.34
C LEU A 192 -15.17 -15.44 22.32
N ASN A 193 -16.39 -14.94 22.12
CA ASN A 193 -17.01 -13.93 22.99
C ASN A 193 -17.84 -14.59 24.11
N LYS A 194 -18.32 -13.79 25.07
CA LYS A 194 -19.14 -14.23 26.21
C LYS A 194 -18.47 -15.31 27.09
N CYS A 195 -17.11 -15.29 27.14
CA CYS A 195 -16.37 -16.27 27.95
C CYS A 195 -16.72 -16.23 29.45
N ASP A 196 -17.34 -15.13 29.94
CA ASP A 196 -17.88 -14.97 31.27
C ASP A 196 -19.08 -15.89 31.55
N LEU A 197 -19.88 -16.25 30.54
CA LEU A 197 -21.04 -17.12 30.67
C LEU A 197 -20.66 -18.63 30.73
N HIS A 198 -19.48 -18.97 30.25
CA HIS A 198 -18.99 -20.35 30.15
C HIS A 198 -18.01 -20.74 31.28
N ASN A 199 -18.22 -20.25 32.51
CA ASN A 199 -17.34 -20.50 33.66
C ASN A 199 -15.86 -20.20 33.39
N ASN A 200 -15.57 -19.12 32.63
CA ASN A 200 -14.24 -18.75 32.12
C ASN A 200 -13.57 -19.84 31.25
N TYR A 201 -14.36 -20.70 30.60
CA TYR A 201 -13.84 -21.66 29.65
C TYR A 201 -13.07 -20.93 28.54
N LYS A 202 -11.84 -21.38 28.29
CA LYS A 202 -10.98 -20.85 27.27
C LYS A 202 -10.74 -21.88 26.19
N LYS A 203 -11.08 -21.59 24.95
CA LYS A 203 -10.73 -22.41 23.79
C LYS A 203 -9.30 -22.11 23.37
N GLU A 204 -8.48 -23.15 23.27
CA GLU A 204 -7.13 -23.00 22.71
C GLU A 204 -7.21 -22.66 21.22
N GLY A 205 -6.25 -21.86 20.74
CA GLY A 205 -6.18 -21.45 19.33
C GLY A 205 -7.08 -20.26 18.97
N CYS A 206 -7.91 -19.74 19.87
CA CYS A 206 -8.71 -18.55 19.64
C CYS A 206 -8.50 -17.48 20.72
N ILE A 207 -8.93 -16.26 20.42
CA ILE A 207 -8.88 -15.13 21.35
C ILE A 207 -10.17 -15.16 22.18
N ASN A 208 -10.04 -15.42 23.47
CA ASN A 208 -11.19 -15.50 24.38
C ASN A 208 -11.45 -14.09 24.97
N ILE A 209 -12.67 -13.57 24.75
CA ILE A 209 -13.09 -12.25 25.22
C ILE A 209 -14.44 -12.30 25.93
N SER A 210 -14.71 -11.27 26.71
CA SER A 210 -16.06 -10.91 27.16
C SER A 210 -16.24 -9.42 26.96
N VAL A 211 -17.11 -9.06 26.03
CA VAL A 211 -17.44 -7.65 25.78
C VAL A 211 -18.16 -7.02 26.97
N SER A 212 -18.93 -7.81 27.74
CA SER A 212 -19.73 -7.33 28.88
C SER A 212 -18.87 -6.84 30.05
N ASN A 213 -17.75 -7.49 30.32
CA ASN A 213 -16.85 -7.13 31.42
C ASN A 213 -15.48 -6.64 30.99
N GLY A 214 -15.22 -6.55 29.68
CA GLY A 214 -13.98 -6.07 29.09
C GLY A 214 -12.80 -7.06 29.10
N SER A 215 -13.01 -8.30 29.59
CA SER A 215 -11.94 -9.30 29.66
C SER A 215 -11.48 -9.69 28.26
N GLY A 216 -10.16 -9.80 28.05
CA GLY A 216 -9.54 -10.28 26.81
C GLY A 216 -9.54 -9.26 25.67
N ILE A 217 -10.19 -8.09 25.80
CA ILE A 217 -10.24 -7.09 24.72
C ILE A 217 -8.86 -6.52 24.43
N ASP A 218 -8.02 -6.29 25.43
CA ASP A 218 -6.65 -5.79 25.23
C ASP A 218 -5.79 -6.82 24.47
N ASN A 219 -6.00 -8.11 24.73
CA ASN A 219 -5.34 -9.16 23.96
C ASN A 219 -5.79 -9.17 22.49
N LEU A 220 -7.08 -8.93 22.22
CA LEU A 220 -7.59 -8.78 20.86
C LEU A 220 -6.95 -7.58 20.15
N ILE A 221 -6.89 -6.43 20.82
CA ILE A 221 -6.23 -5.23 20.28
C ILE A 221 -4.75 -5.52 19.97
N ASN A 222 -4.03 -6.19 20.87
CA ASN A 222 -2.63 -6.56 20.66
C ASN A 222 -2.46 -7.51 19.46
N LYS A 223 -3.38 -8.47 19.27
CA LYS A 223 -3.34 -9.37 18.11
C LYS A 223 -3.62 -8.63 16.79
N ILE A 224 -4.53 -7.67 16.78
CA ILE A 224 -4.73 -6.80 15.62
C ILE A 224 -3.47 -5.95 15.37
N ALA A 225 -2.85 -5.40 16.43
CA ALA A 225 -1.60 -4.65 16.34
C ALA A 225 -0.45 -5.48 15.73
N GLU A 226 -0.29 -6.73 16.17
CA GLU A 226 0.68 -7.67 15.60
C GLU A 226 0.43 -7.89 14.10
N HIS A 227 -0.83 -8.11 13.71
CA HIS A 227 -1.20 -8.32 12.31
C HIS A 227 -0.92 -7.10 11.43
N VAL A 228 -1.34 -5.90 11.85
CA VAL A 228 -1.09 -4.70 11.07
C VAL A 228 0.39 -4.38 10.99
N SER A 229 1.12 -4.47 12.10
CA SER A 229 2.56 -4.21 12.16
C SER A 229 3.36 -5.15 11.26
N SER A 230 2.95 -6.42 11.15
CA SER A 230 3.59 -7.41 10.27
C SER A 230 3.55 -7.03 8.78
N LYS A 231 2.62 -6.16 8.37
CA LYS A 231 2.55 -5.63 6.99
C LYS A 231 3.57 -4.53 6.71
N PHE A 232 4.21 -3.98 7.76
CA PHE A 232 5.16 -2.86 7.69
C PHE A 232 6.59 -3.30 8.08
N ILE A 233 7.05 -4.45 7.60
CA ILE A 233 8.37 -5.03 7.93
C ILE A 233 9.53 -4.07 7.55
N SER A 234 9.34 -3.21 6.54
CA SER A 234 10.30 -2.20 6.13
C SER A 234 9.59 -0.85 5.92
N TYR A 235 9.34 -0.13 7.01
CA TYR A 235 8.82 1.23 6.89
C TYR A 235 9.92 2.14 6.33
N THR A 236 9.63 2.79 5.20
CA THR A 236 10.50 3.78 4.58
C THR A 236 9.74 5.07 4.33
N ASP A 237 10.44 6.21 4.38
CA ASP A 237 9.87 7.53 4.08
C ASP A 237 9.40 7.67 2.61
N THR A 238 9.69 6.68 1.78
CA THR A 238 9.41 6.69 0.34
C THR A 238 8.24 5.79 -0.07
N ILE A 239 7.35 5.39 0.86
CA ILE A 239 6.18 4.57 0.54
C ILE A 239 5.24 5.30 -0.43
N PRO A 240 4.88 4.70 -1.59
CA PRO A 240 3.95 5.31 -2.54
C PRO A 240 2.51 5.23 -2.04
N THR A 241 1.91 6.38 -1.70
CA THR A 241 0.53 6.45 -1.18
C THR A 241 -0.51 6.78 -2.25
N LYS A 242 -0.11 7.15 -3.47
CA LYS A 242 -1.03 7.59 -4.53
C LYS A 242 -0.97 6.66 -5.72
N THR A 243 -2.14 6.26 -6.22
CA THR A 243 -2.29 5.38 -7.39
C THR A 243 -1.53 5.90 -8.62
N ARG A 244 -1.51 7.23 -8.85
CA ARG A 244 -0.76 7.82 -9.96
C ARG A 244 0.75 7.56 -9.90
N TYR A 245 1.33 7.45 -8.70
CA TYR A 245 2.75 7.13 -8.52
C TYR A 245 3.01 5.67 -8.86
N ILE A 246 2.13 4.79 -8.38
CA ILE A 246 2.20 3.35 -8.66
C ILE A 246 2.11 3.09 -10.16
N LEU A 247 1.12 3.69 -10.84
CA LEU A 247 0.93 3.54 -12.29
C LEU A 247 2.12 4.07 -13.09
N GLY A 248 2.64 5.26 -12.76
CA GLY A 248 3.80 5.82 -13.47
C GLY A 248 5.05 4.96 -13.32
N VAL A 249 5.31 4.41 -12.11
CA VAL A 249 6.43 3.48 -11.91
C VAL A 249 6.20 2.16 -12.64
N GLN A 250 4.98 1.62 -12.65
CA GLN A 250 4.65 0.38 -13.39
C GLN A 250 4.86 0.54 -14.90
N ASN A 251 4.39 1.65 -15.48
CA ASN A 251 4.57 1.94 -16.89
C ASN A 251 6.07 2.10 -17.23
N SER A 252 6.83 2.82 -16.39
CA SER A 252 8.28 2.96 -16.55
C SER A 252 9.00 1.59 -16.51
N ILE A 253 8.61 0.70 -15.59
CA ILE A 253 9.12 -0.67 -15.55
C ILE A 253 8.82 -1.43 -16.85
N GLN A 254 7.61 -1.28 -17.39
CA GLN A 254 7.23 -1.93 -18.65
C GLN A 254 8.12 -1.48 -19.79
N SER A 255 8.34 -0.17 -19.95
CA SER A 255 9.25 0.38 -20.96
C SER A 255 10.70 -0.09 -20.75
N LEU A 256 11.19 -0.15 -19.50
CA LEU A 256 12.52 -0.69 -19.19
C LEU A 256 12.66 -2.18 -19.55
N LEU A 257 11.62 -2.98 -19.36
CA LEU A 257 11.61 -4.39 -19.76
C LEU A 257 11.63 -4.53 -21.30
N SER A 258 10.88 -3.68 -22.01
CA SER A 258 10.92 -3.60 -23.46
C SER A 258 12.33 -3.23 -23.94
N ALA A 259 12.93 -2.16 -23.38
CA ALA A 259 14.30 -1.74 -23.69
C ALA A 259 15.31 -2.88 -23.46
N LYS A 260 15.24 -3.59 -22.34
CA LYS A 260 16.12 -4.73 -22.03
C LYS A 260 16.02 -5.86 -23.03
N SER A 261 14.86 -6.06 -23.67
CA SER A 261 14.64 -7.13 -24.66
C SER A 261 15.23 -6.82 -26.04
N ILE A 262 15.64 -5.57 -26.28
CA ILE A 262 16.17 -5.12 -27.57
C ILE A 262 17.68 -5.43 -27.63
N ASP A 263 18.10 -5.99 -28.78
CA ASP A 263 19.53 -6.18 -29.04
C ASP A 263 20.18 -4.83 -29.39
N LEU A 264 21.04 -4.37 -28.50
CA LEU A 264 21.74 -3.08 -28.60
C LEU A 264 22.53 -2.96 -29.92
N LYS A 265 23.09 -4.04 -30.42
CA LYS A 265 23.92 -4.03 -31.66
C LYS A 265 23.11 -3.85 -32.94
N VAL A 266 21.79 -4.13 -32.87
CA VAL A 266 20.93 -4.15 -34.06
C VAL A 266 19.94 -2.98 -34.05
N ASN A 267 19.42 -2.62 -32.87
CA ASN A 267 18.30 -1.70 -32.75
C ASN A 267 18.49 -0.73 -31.59
N SER A 268 19.66 -0.08 -31.48
CA SER A 268 19.98 0.89 -30.41
C SER A 268 18.98 2.05 -30.36
N GLU A 269 18.51 2.54 -31.51
CA GLU A 269 17.50 3.63 -31.60
C GLU A 269 16.17 3.23 -30.95
N LEU A 270 15.71 1.99 -31.11
CA LEU A 270 14.50 1.50 -30.47
C LEU A 270 14.67 1.39 -28.94
N MET A 271 15.85 1.02 -28.48
CA MET A 271 16.15 1.00 -27.04
C MET A 271 16.11 2.40 -26.44
N VAL A 272 16.66 3.40 -27.16
CA VAL A 272 16.59 4.81 -26.75
C VAL A 272 15.14 5.27 -26.62
N GLU A 273 14.28 4.93 -27.58
CA GLU A 273 12.88 5.31 -27.55
C GLU A 273 12.13 4.71 -26.36
N GLU A 274 12.35 3.44 -26.05
CA GLU A 274 11.77 2.79 -24.88
C GLU A 274 12.26 3.44 -23.55
N LEU A 275 13.54 3.83 -23.48
CA LEU A 275 14.07 4.55 -22.32
C LEU A 275 13.46 5.95 -22.20
N ARG A 276 13.24 6.65 -23.31
CA ARG A 276 12.54 7.96 -23.33
C ARG A 276 11.11 7.83 -22.81
N LEU A 277 10.40 6.77 -23.19
CA LEU A 277 9.07 6.47 -22.65
C LEU A 277 9.14 6.25 -21.13
N ALA A 278 10.11 5.50 -20.63
CA ALA A 278 10.32 5.30 -19.21
C ALA A 278 10.54 6.64 -18.45
N ILE A 279 11.36 7.55 -19.02
CA ILE A 279 11.62 8.88 -18.47
C ILE A 279 10.33 9.71 -18.44
N GLN A 280 9.53 9.66 -19.50
CA GLN A 280 8.27 10.40 -19.59
C GLN A 280 7.29 9.95 -18.48
N GLU A 281 7.17 8.64 -18.22
CA GLU A 281 6.30 8.13 -17.17
C GLU A 281 6.74 8.60 -15.77
N ILE A 282 8.03 8.60 -15.46
CA ILE A 282 8.56 9.19 -14.22
C ILE A 282 8.38 10.71 -14.20
N GLY A 283 8.55 11.38 -15.35
CA GLY A 283 8.33 12.82 -15.51
C GLY A 283 6.90 13.26 -15.16
N LYS A 284 5.89 12.48 -15.54
CA LYS A 284 4.47 12.71 -15.17
C LYS A 284 4.27 12.71 -13.64
N ILE A 285 5.07 11.96 -12.90
CA ILE A 285 5.02 11.92 -11.43
C ILE A 285 5.67 13.16 -10.82
N THR A 286 6.86 13.52 -11.32
CA THR A 286 7.71 14.61 -10.76
C THR A 286 7.33 15.99 -11.26
N GLY A 287 6.56 16.08 -12.35
CA GLY A 287 6.18 17.34 -12.98
C GLY A 287 7.26 17.94 -13.88
N HIS A 288 8.32 17.18 -14.16
CA HIS A 288 9.38 17.56 -15.08
C HIS A 288 9.19 16.87 -16.44
N VAL A 289 8.95 17.65 -17.48
CA VAL A 289 8.85 17.17 -18.87
C VAL A 289 9.72 18.11 -19.71
N ASP A 290 11.04 17.98 -19.63
CA ASP A 290 11.94 18.82 -20.41
C ASP A 290 12.84 17.98 -21.32
N VAL A 291 12.77 18.26 -22.63
CA VAL A 291 13.55 17.57 -23.67
C VAL A 291 14.99 18.07 -23.70
N GLU A 292 15.27 19.27 -23.17
CA GLU A 292 16.59 19.91 -23.20
C GLU A 292 17.59 19.27 -22.21
N GLU A 293 17.13 18.54 -21.20
CA GLU A 293 18.00 17.92 -20.19
C GLU A 293 18.94 16.83 -20.77
N TYR A 294 18.57 16.19 -21.88
CA TYR A 294 19.43 15.18 -22.54
C TYR A 294 20.67 15.84 -23.14
N LEU A 295 20.50 16.99 -23.78
CA LEU A 295 21.59 17.74 -24.42
C LEU A 295 22.62 18.23 -23.40
N GLU A 296 22.16 18.65 -22.22
CA GLU A 296 23.03 19.09 -21.12
C GLU A 296 23.98 18.00 -20.63
N VAL A 297 23.48 16.75 -20.52
CA VAL A 297 24.28 15.59 -20.11
C VAL A 297 25.31 15.23 -21.18
N ILE A 298 24.89 15.20 -22.47
CA ILE A 298 25.79 14.89 -23.60
C ILE A 298 26.94 15.91 -23.67
N PHE A 299 26.65 17.21 -23.61
CA PHE A 299 27.67 18.25 -23.68
C PHE A 299 28.61 18.31 -22.47
N LYS A 300 28.12 17.88 -21.29
CA LYS A 300 28.91 17.93 -20.06
C LYS A 300 29.87 16.76 -19.89
N ASP A 301 29.43 15.55 -20.23
CA ASP A 301 30.20 14.32 -19.99
C ASP A 301 31.10 13.92 -21.17
N PHE A 302 30.76 14.32 -22.39
CA PHE A 302 31.55 13.97 -23.60
C PHE A 302 32.49 15.08 -24.07
N CYS A 303 32.56 16.24 -23.40
CA CYS A 303 33.45 17.34 -23.79
C CYS A 303 33.40 17.71 -25.30
N ILE A 304 32.26 17.57 -25.97
CA ILE A 304 32.09 17.89 -27.38
C ILE A 304 32.03 19.41 -27.51
N GLY A 305 33.08 20.01 -28.04
CA GLY A 305 33.11 21.46 -28.31
C GLY A 305 34.38 22.20 -27.82
N LYS A 306 35.50 21.46 -27.63
CA LYS A 306 36.81 22.13 -27.49
C LYS A 306 37.71 21.81 -28.68
#